data_b48d628c3fda15bbfd92d83a052a94af
#
_entry.id   b48d628c3fda15bbfd92d83a052a94af
#
_cell.length_a   1.000
_cell.length_b   1.000
_cell.length_c   1.000
_cell.angle_alpha   90.00
_cell.angle_beta   90.00
_cell.angle_gamma   90.00
#
_symmetry.space_group_name_H-M   'P 1'
#
loop_
_entity.id
_entity.type
_entity.pdbx_description
1 polymer ?
#
loop_
_entity_poly.entity_id
_entity_poly.type
_entity_poly.pdbx_seq_one_letter_code
_entity_poly.pdbx_strand_id
1 'polypeptide(L)'
;MSASTTAANASTSSSSPTGGTGTIARSQSSIHQKVRQIVPSLTSDLYKGKCGRICVFGGCIMYTGAPYFAAISALRAGADLVHVMCEREAGQVIKSYSPELIVHPILDTEYALEEIDQWMPRFHAIVLGKPLLSRPLLISLLTKTSKVGPALPFLKFIINVRVK
;
A
#
# COMPACT_ATOMS: atom_id res chain seq x y z
N MET A 1 -0.32 -84.39 -18.13
CA MET A 1 0.59 -84.67 -17.02
C MET A 1 0.88 -83.34 -16.30
N SER A 2 0.49 -83.31 -15.11
CA SER A 2 0.47 -82.23 -14.13
C SER A 2 1.83 -81.71 -13.74
N ALA A 3 1.93 -80.44 -13.41
CA ALA A 3 2.75 -79.98 -12.28
C ALA A 3 2.35 -78.53 -11.96
N SER A 4 1.63 -78.38 -10.86
CA SER A 4 1.42 -77.16 -10.13
C SER A 4 2.66 -76.78 -9.34
N THR A 5 3.05 -75.51 -9.34
CA THR A 5 3.98 -74.99 -8.35
C THR A 5 3.46 -73.68 -7.79
N THR A 6 3.11 -73.74 -6.54
CA THR A 6 2.74 -72.67 -5.61
C THR A 6 3.98 -71.84 -5.32
N ALA A 7 3.91 -70.53 -5.46
CA ALA A 7 4.89 -69.59 -4.94
C ALA A 7 4.25 -68.60 -4.00
N ALA A 8 4.80 -68.48 -2.85
CA ALA A 8 4.36 -67.70 -1.69
C ALA A 8 4.46 -66.20 -1.89
N ASN A 9 3.44 -65.53 -1.44
CA ASN A 9 3.31 -64.08 -1.40
C ASN A 9 4.03 -63.53 -0.18
N ALA A 10 5.10 -62.78 -0.33
CA ALA A 10 5.76 -62.01 0.72
C ALA A 10 5.29 -60.56 0.68
N SER A 11 4.45 -60.20 1.59
CA SER A 11 3.99 -58.81 1.78
C SER A 11 5.07 -57.99 2.47
N THR A 12 5.71 -57.10 1.74
CA THR A 12 6.53 -56.04 2.30
C THR A 12 5.70 -54.80 2.43
N SER A 13 5.32 -54.45 3.68
CA SER A 13 4.70 -53.21 4.07
C SER A 13 5.73 -52.05 4.03
N SER A 14 5.71 -51.24 2.99
CA SER A 14 6.42 -49.95 2.97
C SER A 14 5.55 -48.87 3.55
N SER A 15 5.86 -48.49 4.77
CA SER A 15 5.30 -47.29 5.44
C SER A 15 5.87 -46.03 4.77
N SER A 16 5.07 -45.32 3.97
CA SER A 16 5.38 -43.99 3.46
C SER A 16 5.13 -42.93 4.56
N PRO A 17 6.03 -41.96 4.76
CA PRO A 17 5.78 -40.86 5.68
C PRO A 17 4.85 -39.83 5.01
N THR A 18 3.56 -39.93 5.27
CA THR A 18 2.58 -38.89 4.97
C THR A 18 2.59 -37.86 6.11
N GLY A 19 3.43 -36.84 6.00
CA GLY A 19 3.45 -35.77 6.96
C GLY A 19 4.10 -34.51 6.40
N GLY A 20 3.31 -33.57 5.88
CA GLY A 20 3.84 -32.24 5.57
C GLY A 20 3.11 -31.41 4.52
N THR A 21 2.48 -32.02 3.53
CA THR A 21 1.92 -31.28 2.39
C THR A 21 0.56 -30.62 2.68
N GLY A 22 -0.22 -31.15 3.59
CA GLY A 22 -1.56 -30.65 3.90
C GLY A 22 -1.59 -29.31 4.63
N THR A 23 -0.60 -29.04 5.47
CA THR A 23 -0.56 -27.81 6.28
C THR A 23 -0.16 -26.61 5.45
N ILE A 24 0.76 -26.76 4.51
CA ILE A 24 1.22 -25.68 3.62
C ILE A 24 0.11 -25.30 2.62
N ALA A 25 -0.55 -26.28 2.03
CA ALA A 25 -1.64 -26.05 1.08
C ALA A 25 -2.86 -25.36 1.75
N ARG A 26 -3.19 -25.73 2.99
CA ARG A 26 -4.28 -25.11 3.75
C ARG A 26 -3.97 -23.67 4.16
N SER A 27 -2.72 -23.38 4.49
CA SER A 27 -2.24 -22.02 4.77
C SER A 27 -2.31 -21.12 3.52
N GLN A 28 -1.88 -21.63 2.36
CA GLN A 28 -1.92 -20.87 1.10
C GLN A 28 -3.34 -20.55 0.64
N SER A 29 -4.29 -21.48 0.77
CA SER A 29 -5.70 -21.23 0.43
C SER A 29 -6.30 -20.13 1.30
N SER A 30 -5.97 -20.10 2.59
CA SER A 30 -6.40 -19.07 3.53
C SER A 30 -5.82 -17.68 3.18
N ILE A 31 -4.56 -17.61 2.75
CA ILE A 31 -3.91 -16.36 2.33
C ILE A 31 -4.54 -15.83 1.04
N HIS A 32 -4.72 -16.68 0.03
CA HIS A 32 -5.37 -16.29 -1.23
C HIS A 32 -6.78 -15.78 -1.02
N GLN A 33 -7.55 -16.39 -0.11
CA GLN A 33 -8.90 -15.93 0.22
C GLN A 33 -8.88 -14.54 0.87
N LYS A 34 -7.93 -14.28 1.78
CA LYS A 34 -7.75 -12.96 2.40
C LYS A 34 -7.33 -11.90 1.38
N VAL A 35 -6.41 -12.24 0.45
CA VAL A 35 -5.98 -11.33 -0.62
C VAL A 35 -7.15 -10.96 -1.52
N ARG A 36 -7.99 -11.92 -1.91
CA ARG A 36 -9.19 -11.64 -2.72
C ARG A 36 -10.21 -10.72 -2.06
N GLN A 37 -10.26 -10.68 -0.73
CA GLN A 37 -11.12 -9.76 0.01
C GLN A 37 -10.58 -8.31 0.02
N ILE A 38 -9.27 -8.14 -0.14
CA ILE A 38 -8.62 -6.83 -0.14
C ILE A 38 -8.62 -6.21 -1.54
N VAL A 39 -8.48 -7.03 -2.58
CA VAL A 39 -8.47 -6.56 -3.97
C VAL A 39 -9.92 -6.32 -4.43
N PRO A 40 -10.28 -5.07 -4.79
CA PRO A 40 -11.62 -4.78 -5.28
C PRO A 40 -11.90 -5.50 -6.61
N SER A 41 -13.10 -6.03 -6.76
CA SER A 41 -13.54 -6.61 -8.03
C SER A 41 -13.72 -5.51 -9.07
N LEU A 42 -13.29 -5.76 -10.30
CA LEU A 42 -13.54 -4.86 -11.43
C LEU A 42 -15.00 -4.98 -11.86
N THR A 43 -15.80 -4.00 -11.50
CA THR A 43 -17.23 -3.91 -11.82
C THR A 43 -17.50 -2.67 -12.65
N SER A 44 -18.60 -2.64 -13.39
CA SER A 44 -18.98 -1.51 -14.26
C SER A 44 -19.35 -0.23 -13.52
N ASP A 45 -19.53 -0.29 -12.21
CA ASP A 45 -19.82 0.85 -11.32
C ASP A 45 -18.55 1.54 -10.77
N LEU A 46 -17.37 1.07 -11.18
CA LEU A 46 -16.11 1.72 -10.80
C LEU A 46 -15.92 3.02 -11.59
N TYR A 47 -15.57 4.07 -10.86
CA TYR A 47 -15.19 5.36 -11.41
C TYR A 47 -13.81 5.77 -10.87
N LYS A 48 -13.16 6.70 -11.56
CA LYS A 48 -11.82 7.19 -11.21
C LYS A 48 -11.77 7.71 -9.76
N GLY A 49 -10.88 7.15 -8.96
CA GLY A 49 -10.71 7.47 -7.54
C GLY A 49 -11.40 6.50 -6.58
N LYS A 50 -12.21 5.54 -7.07
CA LYS A 50 -12.89 4.55 -6.20
C LYS A 50 -11.93 3.50 -5.64
N CYS A 51 -10.94 3.07 -6.41
CA CYS A 51 -9.94 2.08 -5.99
C CYS A 51 -8.89 2.63 -5.03
N GLY A 52 -8.79 3.94 -4.87
CA GLY A 52 -7.92 4.56 -3.87
C GLY A 52 -7.42 5.93 -4.29
N ARG A 53 -7.54 6.87 -3.36
CA ARG A 53 -6.94 8.21 -3.45
C ARG A 53 -5.95 8.36 -2.33
N ILE A 54 -4.68 8.43 -2.68
CA ILE A 54 -3.58 8.43 -1.72
C ILE A 54 -2.88 9.78 -1.77
N CYS A 55 -2.50 10.30 -0.62
CA CYS A 55 -1.68 11.49 -0.52
C CYS A 55 -0.34 11.19 0.13
N VAL A 56 0.74 11.64 -0.49
CA VAL A 56 2.10 11.57 0.04
C VAL A 56 2.54 12.98 0.40
N PHE A 57 2.90 13.19 1.65
CA PHE A 57 3.46 14.45 2.13
C PHE A 57 4.97 14.35 2.21
N GLY A 58 5.68 15.20 1.51
CA GLY A 58 7.13 15.26 1.53
C GLY A 58 7.70 15.74 0.20
N GLY A 59 8.98 16.05 0.20
CA GLY A 59 9.71 16.56 -0.96
C GLY A 59 10.21 17.98 -0.72
N CYS A 60 11.53 18.14 -0.72
CA CYS A 60 12.22 19.42 -0.73
C CYS A 60 13.24 19.44 -1.86
N ILE A 61 13.88 20.56 -2.05
CA ILE A 61 14.91 20.73 -3.10
C ILE A 61 15.98 19.62 -3.07
N MET A 62 16.36 19.16 -1.88
CA MET A 62 17.40 18.13 -1.72
C MET A 62 16.86 16.70 -1.86
N TYR A 63 15.59 16.47 -1.60
CA TYR A 63 15.01 15.13 -1.52
C TYR A 63 13.68 15.05 -2.29
N THR A 64 13.75 14.82 -3.58
CA THR A 64 12.59 14.68 -4.46
C THR A 64 12.24 13.22 -4.75
N GLY A 65 13.23 12.32 -4.63
CA GLY A 65 13.05 10.91 -4.99
C GLY A 65 12.15 10.12 -4.04
N ALA A 66 12.27 10.33 -2.72
CA ALA A 66 11.52 9.56 -1.73
C ALA A 66 10.00 9.72 -1.87
N PRO A 67 9.43 10.94 -1.96
CA PRO A 67 7.99 11.11 -2.22
C PRO A 67 7.57 10.57 -3.58
N TYR A 68 8.41 10.70 -4.60
CA TYR A 68 8.15 10.11 -5.91
C TYR A 68 8.02 8.59 -5.84
N PHE A 69 9.00 7.90 -5.23
CA PHE A 69 8.96 6.45 -5.13
C PHE A 69 7.78 5.95 -4.28
N ALA A 70 7.43 6.64 -3.20
CA ALA A 70 6.25 6.31 -2.41
C ALA A 70 4.96 6.45 -3.25
N ALA A 71 4.85 7.53 -4.01
CA ALA A 71 3.69 7.83 -4.84
C ALA A 71 3.54 6.84 -6.01
N ILE A 72 4.61 6.58 -6.75
CA ILE A 72 4.57 5.65 -7.89
C ILE A 72 4.33 4.20 -7.44
N SER A 73 4.86 3.82 -6.28
CA SER A 73 4.58 2.51 -5.70
C SER A 73 3.11 2.34 -5.34
N ALA A 74 2.47 3.39 -4.83
CA ALA A 74 1.04 3.38 -4.53
C ALA A 74 0.18 3.21 -5.81
N LEU A 75 0.52 3.91 -6.90
CA LEU A 75 -0.13 3.71 -8.20
C LEU A 75 0.02 2.28 -8.70
N ARG A 76 1.24 1.75 -8.66
CA ARG A 76 1.51 0.37 -9.09
C ARG A 76 0.87 -0.69 -8.21
N ALA A 77 0.59 -0.36 -6.95
CA ALA A 77 -0.16 -1.23 -6.04
C ALA A 77 -1.68 -1.20 -6.27
N GLY A 78 -2.18 -0.34 -7.17
CA GLY A 78 -3.58 -0.30 -7.58
C GLY A 78 -4.37 0.92 -7.10
N ALA A 79 -3.70 1.98 -6.63
CA ALA A 79 -4.37 3.25 -6.37
C ALA A 79 -4.73 3.96 -7.69
N ASP A 80 -5.91 4.56 -7.75
CA ASP A 80 -6.38 5.29 -8.94
C ASP A 80 -5.76 6.67 -9.07
N LEU A 81 -5.58 7.35 -7.95
CA LEU A 81 -5.08 8.71 -7.89
C LEU A 81 -4.07 8.84 -6.76
N VAL A 82 -2.91 9.41 -7.06
CA VAL A 82 -1.92 9.72 -6.06
C VAL A 82 -1.53 11.19 -6.13
N HIS A 83 -1.68 11.86 -5.01
CA HIS A 83 -1.32 13.25 -4.81
C HIS A 83 -0.01 13.31 -4.03
N VAL A 84 0.87 14.22 -4.42
CA VAL A 84 2.12 14.52 -3.70
C VAL A 84 2.06 15.96 -3.25
N MET A 85 2.07 16.20 -1.96
CA MET A 85 2.21 17.53 -1.38
C MET A 85 3.66 17.75 -0.99
N CYS A 86 4.30 18.74 -1.59
CA CYS A 86 5.73 19.00 -1.43
C CYS A 86 6.02 20.50 -1.33
N GLU A 87 7.28 20.85 -1.08
CA GLU A 87 7.74 22.23 -1.17
C GLU A 87 7.74 22.70 -2.64
N ARG A 88 7.65 24.01 -2.84
CA ARG A 88 7.52 24.64 -4.16
C ARG A 88 8.66 24.25 -5.10
N GLU A 89 9.88 24.27 -4.61
CA GLU A 89 11.07 23.96 -5.42
C GLU A 89 11.14 22.49 -5.83
N ALA A 90 10.66 21.58 -4.98
CA ALA A 90 10.57 20.15 -5.30
C ALA A 90 9.49 19.84 -6.33
N GLY A 91 8.45 20.65 -6.39
CA GLY A 91 7.25 20.37 -7.19
C GLY A 91 7.54 20.18 -8.67
N GLN A 92 8.35 21.03 -9.29
CA GLN A 92 8.69 20.94 -10.71
C GLN A 92 9.50 19.68 -11.02
N VAL A 93 10.45 19.34 -10.14
CA VAL A 93 11.29 18.16 -10.30
C VAL A 93 10.46 16.89 -10.19
N ILE A 94 9.56 16.81 -9.21
CA ILE A 94 8.69 15.63 -9.03
C ILE A 94 7.72 15.48 -10.22
N LYS A 95 7.16 16.58 -10.74
CA LYS A 95 6.32 16.57 -11.95
C LYS A 95 7.05 16.05 -13.18
N SER A 96 8.34 16.30 -13.29
CA SER A 96 9.14 15.83 -14.43
C SER A 96 9.39 14.32 -14.42
N TYR A 97 9.29 13.65 -13.24
CA TYR A 97 9.53 12.21 -13.14
C TYR A 97 8.37 11.38 -13.70
N SER A 98 7.13 11.85 -13.56
CA SER A 98 5.96 11.12 -14.07
C SER A 98 4.75 12.04 -14.24
N PRO A 99 4.06 11.98 -15.40
CA PRO A 99 2.81 12.71 -15.63
C PRO A 99 1.61 12.12 -14.88
N GLU A 100 1.74 10.94 -14.29
CA GLU A 100 0.64 10.26 -13.59
C GLU A 100 0.40 10.82 -12.19
N LEU A 101 1.39 11.54 -11.61
CA LEU A 101 1.31 12.08 -10.27
C LEU A 101 0.67 13.48 -10.26
N ILE A 102 -0.22 13.71 -9.31
CA ILE A 102 -0.82 15.02 -9.05
C ILE A 102 0.01 15.72 -7.98
N VAL A 103 0.81 16.69 -8.36
CA VAL A 103 1.77 17.35 -7.44
C VAL A 103 1.28 18.73 -7.04
N HIS A 104 1.20 18.95 -5.72
CA HIS A 104 0.81 20.20 -5.07
C HIS A 104 2.03 20.80 -4.37
N PRO A 105 2.65 21.84 -4.91
CA PRO A 105 3.83 22.48 -4.31
C PRO A 105 3.40 23.54 -3.28
N ILE A 106 2.94 23.12 -2.12
CA ILE A 106 2.28 23.97 -1.13
C ILE A 106 2.87 23.94 0.28
N LEU A 107 3.77 22.98 0.60
CA LEU A 107 4.17 22.74 2.00
C LEU A 107 4.97 23.89 2.65
N ASP A 108 5.55 24.77 1.84
CA ASP A 108 6.32 25.93 2.23
C ASP A 108 5.54 27.25 2.17
N THR A 109 4.23 27.17 1.91
CA THR A 109 3.36 28.37 1.83
C THR A 109 2.69 28.67 3.17
N GLU A 110 2.36 29.92 3.41
CA GLU A 110 1.65 30.35 4.64
C GLU A 110 0.25 29.74 4.75
N TYR A 111 -0.40 29.48 3.61
CA TYR A 111 -1.75 28.89 3.51
C TYR A 111 -1.75 27.36 3.34
N ALA A 112 -0.58 26.72 3.51
CA ALA A 112 -0.45 25.27 3.34
C ALA A 112 -1.50 24.47 4.15
N LEU A 113 -1.75 24.88 5.39
CA LEU A 113 -2.71 24.18 6.26
C LEU A 113 -4.15 24.29 5.77
N GLU A 114 -4.54 25.44 5.21
CA GLU A 114 -5.89 25.67 4.70
C GLU A 114 -6.13 24.84 3.43
N GLU A 115 -5.16 24.83 2.52
CA GLU A 115 -5.24 23.98 1.33
C GLU A 115 -5.26 22.50 1.67
N ILE A 116 -4.40 22.06 2.59
CA ILE A 116 -4.39 20.67 3.05
C ILE A 116 -5.75 20.28 3.63
N ASP A 117 -6.37 21.15 4.44
CA ASP A 117 -7.68 20.89 5.04
C ASP A 117 -8.78 20.70 4.00
N GLN A 118 -8.74 21.41 2.88
CA GLN A 118 -9.70 21.26 1.80
C GLN A 118 -9.54 19.92 1.05
N TRP A 119 -8.30 19.40 0.99
CA TRP A 119 -7.99 18.15 0.32
C TRP A 119 -8.14 16.92 1.19
N MET A 120 -7.92 17.04 2.52
CA MET A 120 -7.92 15.93 3.47
C MET A 120 -9.14 15.00 3.37
N PRO A 121 -10.39 15.51 3.29
CA PRO A 121 -11.57 14.64 3.23
C PRO A 121 -11.65 13.78 1.96
N ARG A 122 -10.86 14.11 0.94
CA ARG A 122 -10.86 13.41 -0.34
C ARG A 122 -9.94 12.20 -0.39
N PHE A 123 -9.01 12.06 0.57
CA PHE A 123 -8.02 10.98 0.58
C PHE A 123 -8.49 9.78 1.39
N HIS A 124 -8.18 8.59 0.89
CA HIS A 124 -8.45 7.32 1.57
C HIS A 124 -7.26 6.88 2.44
N ALA A 125 -6.05 7.29 2.07
CA ALA A 125 -4.85 7.02 2.84
C ALA A 125 -3.82 8.15 2.69
N ILE A 126 -2.98 8.30 3.71
CA ILE A 126 -1.96 9.34 3.77
C ILE A 126 -0.64 8.71 4.16
N VAL A 127 0.41 9.08 3.43
CA VAL A 127 1.80 8.74 3.72
C VAL A 127 2.53 10.01 4.14
N LEU A 128 3.06 10.01 5.34
CA LEU A 128 3.84 11.13 5.85
C LEU A 128 5.34 10.80 5.78
N GLY A 129 6.09 11.56 4.98
CA GLY A 129 7.55 11.47 4.92
C GLY A 129 8.21 12.32 6.02
N LYS A 130 9.21 11.74 6.72
CA LYS A 130 10.20 12.53 7.49
C LYS A 130 11.24 13.03 6.52
N PRO A 131 11.76 14.14 6.51
CA PRO A 131 12.15 15.20 7.42
C PRO A 131 11.59 16.58 7.05
N LEU A 132 10.56 16.65 6.29
CA LEU A 132 10.16 17.82 5.52
C LEU A 132 9.00 18.63 6.04
N LEU A 133 8.26 18.08 7.00
CA LEU A 133 7.27 18.90 7.65
C LEU A 133 7.95 19.65 8.80
N SER A 134 7.89 20.97 8.73
CA SER A 134 8.18 21.79 9.91
C SER A 134 7.41 21.19 11.09
N ARG A 135 8.04 21.06 12.26
CA ARG A 135 7.42 20.44 13.43
C ARG A 135 5.95 20.88 13.67
N PRO A 136 5.59 22.18 13.56
CA PRO A 136 4.21 22.62 13.76
C PRO A 136 3.25 22.05 12.71
N LEU A 137 3.64 21.93 11.45
CA LEU A 137 2.81 21.40 10.38
C LEU A 137 2.57 19.90 10.59
N LEU A 138 3.59 19.14 10.97
CA LEU A 138 3.47 17.73 11.30
C LEU A 138 2.53 17.49 12.49
N ILE A 139 2.68 18.26 13.56
CA ILE A 139 1.83 18.17 14.75
C ILE A 139 0.39 18.52 14.38
N SER A 140 0.16 19.57 13.61
CA SER A 140 -1.17 19.96 13.15
C SER A 140 -1.84 18.88 12.30
N LEU A 141 -1.10 18.30 11.36
CA LEU A 141 -1.59 17.18 10.54
C LEU A 141 -1.92 15.95 11.39
N LEU A 142 -1.04 15.56 12.31
CA LEU A 142 -1.27 14.42 13.20
C LEU A 142 -2.48 14.65 14.12
N THR A 143 -2.65 15.86 14.64
CA THR A 143 -3.80 16.19 15.50
C THR A 143 -5.11 16.19 14.72
N LYS A 144 -5.11 16.69 13.49
CA LYS A 144 -6.30 16.72 12.63
C LYS A 144 -6.69 15.33 12.15
N THR A 145 -5.74 14.50 11.78
CA THR A 145 -6.00 13.12 11.38
C THR A 145 -6.51 12.26 12.53
N SER A 146 -6.11 12.54 13.76
CA SER A 146 -6.65 11.91 14.98
C SER A 146 -8.12 12.29 15.24
N LYS A 147 -8.58 13.47 14.78
CA LYS A 147 -9.95 13.95 14.92
C LYS A 147 -10.88 13.51 13.79
N VAL A 148 -10.35 13.01 12.69
CA VAL A 148 -11.16 12.37 11.64
C VAL A 148 -11.61 11.01 12.19
N GLY A 149 -12.81 11.02 12.78
CA GLY A 149 -13.39 9.90 13.49
C GLY A 149 -13.61 8.64 12.64
N PRO A 150 -14.30 7.61 13.17
CA PRO A 150 -14.41 6.28 12.60
C PRO A 150 -15.14 6.20 11.24
N ALA A 151 -15.48 7.32 10.63
CA ALA A 151 -16.11 7.40 9.32
C ALA A 151 -15.20 7.06 8.13
N LEU A 152 -13.88 6.93 8.35
CA LEU A 152 -12.94 6.44 7.35
C LEU A 152 -12.24 5.18 7.87
N PRO A 153 -12.83 3.99 7.67
CA PRO A 153 -12.27 2.73 8.20
C PRO A 153 -10.94 2.32 7.59
N PHE A 154 -10.40 3.08 6.64
CA PHE A 154 -9.18 2.78 5.91
C PHE A 154 -8.05 3.82 6.04
N LEU A 155 -8.16 4.81 6.92
CA LEU A 155 -7.05 5.73 7.14
C LEU A 155 -5.92 5.02 7.92
N LYS A 156 -5.13 4.23 7.23
CA LYS A 156 -3.91 3.63 7.78
C LYS A 156 -2.75 4.61 7.61
N PHE A 157 -2.27 5.13 8.74
CA PHE A 157 -1.01 5.85 8.79
C PHE A 157 0.15 4.90 8.50
N ILE A 158 0.89 5.17 7.44
CA ILE A 158 2.24 4.62 7.30
C ILE A 158 3.20 5.72 7.70
N ILE A 159 3.44 5.85 9.01
CA ILE A 159 4.58 6.59 9.51
C ILE A 159 5.72 5.60 9.59
N ASN A 160 6.54 5.50 8.58
CA ASN A 160 7.90 5.01 8.76
C ASN A 160 8.75 5.21 7.51
N VAL A 161 9.58 6.25 7.51
CA VAL A 161 10.86 6.15 6.82
C VAL A 161 11.93 6.46 7.88
N ARG A 162 12.44 5.41 8.48
CA ARG A 162 13.65 5.46 9.30
C ARG A 162 14.82 5.45 8.33
N VAL A 163 15.33 6.61 7.98
CA VAL A 163 16.66 6.73 7.39
C VAL A 163 17.64 6.77 8.55
N LYS A 164 18.53 5.76 8.61
CA LYS A 164 19.73 5.80 9.44
C LYS A 164 20.73 6.74 8.82
#